data_09dfe862f893bdf63812c7c426938412
#
_entry.id   09dfe862f893bdf63812c7c426938412
#
_cell.length_a   1.000
_cell.length_b   1.000
_cell.length_c   1.000
_cell.angle_alpha   90.00
_cell.angle_beta   90.00
_cell.angle_gamma   90.00
#
_symmetry.space_group_name_H-M   'P 1'
#
loop_
_entity.id
_entity.type
_entity.pdbx_description
1 polymer ?
#
loop_
_entity_poly.entity_id
_entity_poly.type
_entity_poly.pdbx_seq_one_letter_code
_entity_poly.pdbx_strand_id
1 'polypeptide(L)'
;IASCDDNIPQSFNAEDSNASFSKTTASVNENATEPLEIPLVLAGIPGSGKVTVTLAVSTEGDTNPAIEGEDFTIDNKEITFEEGYGTQNIVIRPIDNNVFTGKKTFTLTIASSTPELKESVQNSVKISIADDEHPLSYLFGTYAMEGILISQGQASPNGYDVTIAAHDAGALNEIEVDFGYPEVVLASVGEEDGETVITF
;
A
#
# COMPACT_ATOMS: atom_id res chain seq x y z
N ILE A 1 5.00 3.99 -57.77
CA ILE A 1 5.14 3.47 -56.40
C ILE A 1 5.11 4.69 -55.52
N ALA A 2 3.91 4.98 -54.92
CA ALA A 2 3.75 6.03 -53.92
C ALA A 2 4.38 5.54 -52.63
N SER A 3 5.45 6.21 -52.20
CA SER A 3 5.99 6.09 -50.87
C SER A 3 4.98 6.77 -49.93
N CYS A 4 4.29 6.01 -49.06
CA CYS A 4 3.65 6.57 -47.94
C CYS A 4 4.73 7.08 -46.99
N ASP A 5 4.93 8.38 -47.01
CA ASP A 5 5.71 9.07 -46.00
C ASP A 5 4.77 9.34 -44.82
N ASP A 6 4.49 8.27 -44.02
CA ASP A 6 3.72 8.35 -42.78
C ASP A 6 4.60 8.88 -41.62
N ASN A 7 5.43 9.86 -41.94
CA ASN A 7 6.09 10.65 -40.91
C ASN A 7 5.17 11.81 -40.51
N ILE A 8 3.98 11.48 -39.98
CA ILE A 8 3.21 12.44 -39.20
C ILE A 8 3.97 12.54 -37.87
N PRO A 9 4.66 13.67 -37.60
CA PRO A 9 5.15 13.87 -36.25
C PRO A 9 3.91 13.81 -35.36
N GLN A 10 3.81 12.80 -34.52
CA GLN A 10 2.87 12.84 -33.42
C GLN A 10 3.29 14.04 -32.57
N SER A 11 2.69 15.19 -32.86
CA SER A 11 2.82 16.33 -31.98
C SER A 11 2.07 16.00 -30.73
N PHE A 12 2.77 15.43 -29.77
CA PHE A 12 2.30 15.30 -28.41
C PHE A 12 1.98 16.73 -27.94
N ASN A 13 0.73 16.99 -27.66
CA ASN A 13 0.34 18.33 -27.21
C ASN A 13 0.67 18.43 -25.71
N ALA A 14 1.23 19.56 -25.28
CA ALA A 14 1.47 19.83 -23.86
C ALA A 14 0.18 19.73 -23.03
N GLU A 15 -0.96 20.02 -23.64
CA GLU A 15 -2.29 19.84 -23.05
C GLU A 15 -2.66 18.37 -22.79
N ASP A 16 -1.96 17.40 -23.38
CA ASP A 16 -2.15 15.99 -23.14
C ASP A 16 -1.20 15.41 -22.08
N SER A 17 -0.25 16.21 -21.60
CA SER A 17 0.66 15.80 -20.54
C SER A 17 -0.09 15.63 -19.23
N ASN A 18 0.18 14.54 -18.52
CA ASN A 18 -0.41 14.25 -17.22
C ASN A 18 0.58 13.60 -16.27
N ALA A 19 0.38 13.82 -14.98
CA ALA A 19 1.10 13.14 -13.93
C ALA A 19 0.19 12.09 -13.27
N SER A 20 0.73 10.92 -12.95
CA SER A 20 -0.04 9.83 -12.35
C SER A 20 0.80 9.02 -11.39
N PHE A 21 0.16 8.49 -10.33
CA PHE A 21 0.77 7.49 -9.50
C PHE A 21 0.79 6.13 -10.21
N SER A 22 1.84 5.34 -10.01
CA SER A 22 1.93 3.99 -10.58
C SER A 22 1.09 2.95 -9.83
N LYS A 23 0.56 3.31 -8.67
CA LYS A 23 -0.20 2.44 -7.77
C LYS A 23 -1.43 3.17 -7.23
N THR A 24 -2.51 2.43 -6.96
CA THR A 24 -3.71 2.95 -6.28
C THR A 24 -3.62 2.85 -4.76
N THR A 25 -2.84 1.86 -4.29
CA THR A 25 -2.61 1.59 -2.87
C THR A 25 -1.16 1.22 -2.61
N ALA A 26 -0.69 1.48 -1.40
CA ALA A 26 0.60 1.02 -0.91
C ALA A 26 0.54 0.82 0.61
N SER A 27 1.45 0.01 1.15
CA SER A 27 1.55 -0.23 2.59
C SER A 27 3.00 -0.26 3.04
N VAL A 28 3.22 0.08 4.29
CA VAL A 28 4.51 0.03 4.97
C VAL A 28 4.28 -0.29 6.45
N ASN A 29 5.21 -1.00 7.09
CA ASN A 29 5.18 -1.17 8.55
C ASN A 29 5.77 0.07 9.22
N GLU A 30 5.28 0.48 10.38
CA GLU A 30 5.80 1.67 11.07
C GLU A 30 7.27 1.51 11.48
N ASN A 31 7.71 0.31 11.85
CA ASN A 31 9.10 -0.02 12.19
C ASN A 31 10.00 -0.26 10.96
N ALA A 32 9.52 0.00 9.74
CA ALA A 32 10.31 -0.26 8.53
C ALA A 32 11.58 0.59 8.51
N THR A 33 12.73 -0.06 8.34
CA THR A 33 14.05 0.61 8.24
C THR A 33 14.24 1.29 6.89
N GLU A 34 13.56 0.80 5.86
CA GLU A 34 13.60 1.37 4.52
C GLU A 34 12.33 2.18 4.26
N PRO A 35 12.44 3.33 3.60
CA PRO A 35 11.28 4.15 3.29
C PRO A 35 10.38 3.50 2.25
N LEU A 36 9.10 3.85 2.28
CA LEU A 36 8.17 3.52 1.21
C LEU A 36 8.39 4.47 0.03
N GLU A 37 8.67 3.91 -1.13
CA GLU A 37 8.81 4.67 -2.37
C GLU A 37 7.57 4.51 -3.26
N ILE A 38 6.99 5.63 -3.66
CA ILE A 38 5.83 5.69 -4.55
C ILE A 38 6.25 6.37 -5.86
N PRO A 39 6.33 5.64 -6.98
CA PRO A 39 6.65 6.22 -8.26
C PRO A 39 5.53 7.15 -8.75
N LEU A 40 5.88 8.40 -9.03
CA LEU A 40 5.08 9.39 -9.75
C LEU A 40 5.63 9.48 -11.18
N VAL A 41 4.77 9.23 -12.15
CA VAL A 41 5.12 9.23 -13.57
C VAL A 41 4.55 10.47 -14.24
N LEU A 42 5.39 11.24 -14.90
CA LEU A 42 4.97 12.30 -15.80
C LEU A 42 5.01 11.79 -17.24
N ALA A 43 3.85 11.59 -17.85
CA ALA A 43 3.69 11.38 -19.27
C ALA A 43 3.66 12.75 -19.96
N GLY A 44 4.79 13.15 -20.52
CA GLY A 44 4.97 14.46 -21.10
C GLY A 44 5.90 14.42 -22.32
N ILE A 45 6.23 15.60 -22.85
CA ILE A 45 7.11 15.73 -24.03
C ILE A 45 8.55 15.84 -23.55
N PRO A 46 9.46 14.93 -23.96
CA PRO A 46 10.89 15.06 -23.68
C PRO A 46 11.43 16.42 -24.15
N GLY A 47 12.11 17.13 -23.25
CA GLY A 47 12.69 18.44 -23.55
C GLY A 47 11.67 19.60 -23.60
N SER A 48 10.43 19.39 -23.17
CA SER A 48 9.42 20.46 -23.09
C SER A 48 9.69 21.47 -21.94
N GLY A 49 10.67 21.18 -21.11
CA GLY A 49 11.06 22.01 -19.98
C GLY A 49 10.58 21.49 -18.64
N LYS A 50 10.86 22.28 -17.63
CA LYS A 50 10.58 21.91 -16.24
C LYS A 50 9.09 21.86 -15.93
N VAL A 51 8.67 20.78 -15.27
CA VAL A 51 7.34 20.61 -14.70
C VAL A 51 7.47 20.34 -13.20
N THR A 52 6.76 21.08 -12.38
CA THR A 52 6.68 20.85 -10.93
C THR A 52 5.28 20.37 -10.57
N VAL A 53 5.19 19.24 -9.88
CA VAL A 53 3.95 18.65 -9.35
C VAL A 53 3.93 18.85 -7.83
N THR A 54 2.85 19.43 -7.31
CA THR A 54 2.64 19.61 -5.87
C THR A 54 1.68 18.56 -5.36
N LEU A 55 2.05 17.93 -4.25
CA LEU A 55 1.29 16.87 -3.60
C LEU A 55 0.60 17.39 -2.34
N ALA A 56 -0.57 16.82 -2.03
CA ALA A 56 -1.31 17.06 -0.80
C ALA A 56 -1.61 15.75 -0.08
N VAL A 57 -1.65 15.80 1.25
CA VAL A 57 -2.09 14.71 2.11
C VAL A 57 -3.53 14.96 2.52
N SER A 58 -4.36 13.93 2.46
CA SER A 58 -5.73 13.95 2.95
C SER A 58 -5.99 12.69 3.80
N THR A 59 -6.73 12.86 4.87
CA THR A 59 -7.22 11.80 5.74
C THR A 59 -8.75 11.75 5.76
N GLU A 60 -9.38 12.43 4.81
CA GLU A 60 -10.83 12.47 4.72
C GLU A 60 -11.43 11.09 4.46
N GLY A 61 -12.34 10.68 5.32
CA GLY A 61 -12.99 9.37 5.25
C GLY A 61 -12.17 8.21 5.87
N ASP A 62 -11.00 8.47 6.43
CA ASP A 62 -10.22 7.47 7.13
C ASP A 62 -10.73 7.25 8.56
N THR A 63 -10.93 5.99 8.94
CA THR A 63 -11.39 5.62 10.29
C THR A 63 -10.30 5.83 11.33
N ASN A 64 -9.05 5.53 10.97
CA ASN A 64 -7.86 5.74 11.79
C ASN A 64 -6.84 6.53 10.94
N PRO A 65 -6.90 7.87 10.98
CA PRO A 65 -6.06 8.70 10.13
C PRO A 65 -4.60 8.72 10.59
N ALA A 66 -3.68 8.63 9.63
CA ALA A 66 -2.26 8.86 9.87
C ALA A 66 -1.95 10.37 9.84
N ILE A 67 -1.18 10.84 10.82
CA ILE A 67 -0.83 12.26 11.00
C ILE A 67 0.61 12.51 10.55
N GLU A 68 0.79 13.40 9.57
CA GLU A 68 2.13 13.80 9.12
C GLU A 68 2.90 14.49 10.25
N GLY A 69 4.12 14.03 10.48
CA GLY A 69 4.98 14.49 11.57
C GLY A 69 4.84 13.69 12.88
N GLU A 70 3.81 12.86 13.00
CA GLU A 70 3.62 11.94 14.12
C GLU A 70 3.77 10.47 13.68
N ASP A 71 3.12 10.07 12.58
CA ASP A 71 3.11 8.70 12.10
C ASP A 71 3.99 8.49 10.87
N PHE A 72 4.25 9.57 10.13
CA PHE A 72 5.11 9.54 8.94
C PHE A 72 5.63 10.92 8.58
N THR A 73 6.65 10.95 7.70
CA THR A 73 7.11 12.15 7.00
C THR A 73 7.19 11.90 5.50
N ILE A 74 7.08 12.95 4.70
CA ILE A 74 7.33 12.93 3.26
C ILE A 74 8.53 13.82 2.98
N ASP A 75 9.58 13.28 2.36
CA ASP A 75 10.84 14.01 2.13
C ASP A 75 10.61 15.26 1.29
N ASN A 76 9.75 15.17 0.27
CA ASN A 76 9.42 16.31 -0.58
C ASN A 76 8.00 16.16 -1.17
N LYS A 77 7.20 17.21 -1.07
CA LYS A 77 5.86 17.30 -1.68
C LYS A 77 5.83 18.13 -2.97
N GLU A 78 6.94 18.73 -3.36
CA GLU A 78 7.13 19.39 -4.65
C GLU A 78 8.08 18.57 -5.50
N ILE A 79 7.53 17.84 -6.47
CA ILE A 79 8.26 16.91 -7.33
C ILE A 79 8.55 17.59 -8.67
N THR A 80 9.82 17.69 -9.02
CA THR A 80 10.28 18.36 -10.24
C THR A 80 10.75 17.36 -11.29
N PHE A 81 10.26 17.56 -12.50
CA PHE A 81 10.67 16.87 -13.73
C PHE A 81 11.36 17.89 -14.63
N GLU A 82 12.68 17.89 -14.69
CA GLU A 82 13.46 18.90 -15.40
C GLU A 82 13.26 18.86 -16.92
N GLU A 83 13.03 17.68 -17.47
CA GLU A 83 12.89 17.44 -18.91
C GLU A 83 11.42 17.36 -19.37
N GLY A 84 10.46 17.61 -18.47
CA GLY A 84 9.02 17.56 -18.79
C GLY A 84 8.44 16.14 -18.94
N TYR A 85 9.18 15.11 -18.55
CA TYR A 85 8.73 13.71 -18.56
C TYR A 85 9.56 12.87 -17.59
N GLY A 86 9.11 11.63 -17.36
CA GLY A 86 9.87 10.63 -16.62
C GLY A 86 9.19 10.15 -15.34
N THR A 87 9.99 9.56 -14.46
CA THR A 87 9.53 9.01 -13.18
C THR A 87 10.37 9.58 -12.05
N GLN A 88 9.70 9.98 -10.97
CA GLN A 88 10.32 10.40 -9.72
C GLN A 88 9.69 9.60 -8.57
N ASN A 89 10.50 9.20 -7.59
CA ASN A 89 10.00 8.51 -6.42
C ASN A 89 9.65 9.52 -5.32
N ILE A 90 8.45 9.38 -4.78
CA ILE A 90 8.02 10.06 -3.56
C ILE A 90 8.45 9.17 -2.41
N VAL A 91 9.24 9.72 -1.49
CA VAL A 91 9.80 8.98 -0.36
C VAL A 91 8.98 9.30 0.88
N ILE A 92 8.38 8.26 1.47
CA ILE A 92 7.57 8.34 2.69
C ILE A 92 8.29 7.52 3.76
N ARG A 93 8.57 8.17 4.89
CA ARG A 93 9.23 7.55 6.04
C ARG A 93 8.22 7.36 7.15
N PRO A 94 7.88 6.12 7.52
CA PRO A 94 7.09 5.88 8.70
C PRO A 94 7.87 6.31 9.95
N ILE A 95 7.15 6.62 11.01
CA ILE A 95 7.70 6.96 12.33
C ILE A 95 7.23 5.88 13.29
N ASP A 96 8.19 5.11 13.76
CA ASP A 96 7.99 4.04 14.73
C ASP A 96 7.67 4.59 16.12
N ASN A 97 6.80 3.91 16.84
CA ASN A 97 6.49 4.20 18.24
C ASN A 97 6.36 2.87 19.02
N ASN A 98 6.09 2.87 20.32
CA ASN A 98 5.96 1.65 21.13
C ASN A 98 4.56 1.54 21.74
N VAL A 99 3.55 2.04 21.04
CA VAL A 99 2.17 2.06 21.51
C VAL A 99 1.26 1.55 20.42
N PHE A 100 0.55 0.47 20.69
CA PHE A 100 -0.44 -0.04 19.76
C PHE A 100 -1.49 1.03 19.43
N THR A 101 -1.54 1.48 18.20
CA THR A 101 -2.49 2.48 17.69
C THR A 101 -3.35 1.93 16.54
N GLY A 102 -3.02 0.73 16.08
CA GLY A 102 -3.66 0.06 14.96
C GLY A 102 -3.27 0.63 13.60
N LYS A 103 -3.61 -0.07 12.54
CA LYS A 103 -3.31 0.34 11.17
C LYS A 103 -3.87 1.73 10.88
N LYS A 104 -3.02 2.67 10.49
CA LYS A 104 -3.35 4.04 10.12
C LYS A 104 -3.33 4.22 8.60
N THR A 105 -4.13 5.15 8.10
CA THR A 105 -4.22 5.41 6.65
C THR A 105 -4.23 6.89 6.33
N PHE A 106 -3.75 7.22 5.12
CA PHE A 106 -3.88 8.53 4.50
C PHE A 106 -3.88 8.39 2.98
N THR A 107 -4.33 9.44 2.31
CA THR A 107 -4.31 9.51 0.84
C THR A 107 -3.38 10.62 0.39
N LEU A 108 -2.46 10.30 -0.50
CA LEU A 108 -1.62 11.27 -1.18
C LEU A 108 -2.23 11.58 -2.54
N THR A 109 -2.39 12.88 -2.85
CA THR A 109 -3.04 13.36 -4.07
C THR A 109 -2.15 14.34 -4.81
N ILE A 110 -2.29 14.40 -6.14
CA ILE A 110 -1.74 15.48 -6.95
C ILE A 110 -2.66 16.69 -6.78
N ALA A 111 -2.19 17.71 -6.08
CA ALA A 111 -2.96 18.91 -5.78
C ALA A 111 -2.91 19.94 -6.90
N SER A 112 -1.75 20.12 -7.53
CA SER A 112 -1.54 21.05 -8.62
C SER A 112 -0.26 20.74 -9.41
N SER A 113 -0.09 21.41 -10.52
CA SER A 113 1.16 21.37 -11.29
C SER A 113 1.46 22.73 -11.95
N THR A 114 2.73 22.96 -12.24
CA THR A 114 3.21 24.13 -12.97
C THR A 114 4.21 23.70 -14.05
N PRO A 115 3.91 23.89 -15.36
CA PRO A 115 2.63 24.35 -15.89
C PRO A 115 1.46 23.40 -15.54
N GLU A 116 0.23 23.88 -15.69
CA GLU A 116 -0.97 23.06 -15.45
C GLU A 116 -1.00 21.87 -16.40
N LEU A 117 -1.21 20.68 -15.86
CA LEU A 117 -1.29 19.42 -16.58
C LEU A 117 -2.75 18.96 -16.69
N LYS A 118 -3.02 18.11 -17.66
CA LYS A 118 -4.29 17.42 -17.74
C LYS A 118 -4.49 16.52 -16.52
N GLU A 119 -5.68 16.53 -15.96
CA GLU A 119 -6.01 15.66 -14.84
C GLU A 119 -5.90 14.19 -15.22
N SER A 120 -5.23 13.42 -14.38
CA SER A 120 -5.08 11.97 -14.54
C SER A 120 -6.16 11.23 -13.77
N VAL A 121 -6.60 10.08 -14.30
CA VAL A 121 -7.49 9.15 -13.60
C VAL A 121 -6.83 8.58 -12.33
N GLN A 122 -5.49 8.45 -12.35
CA GLN A 122 -4.70 7.94 -11.24
C GLN A 122 -3.97 9.10 -10.54
N ASN A 123 -4.74 10.07 -10.03
CA ASN A 123 -4.23 11.27 -9.36
C ASN A 123 -4.05 11.10 -7.85
N SER A 124 -4.32 9.92 -7.30
CA SER A 124 -4.21 9.64 -5.86
C SER A 124 -3.73 8.21 -5.59
N VAL A 125 -3.15 8.03 -4.40
CA VAL A 125 -2.74 6.73 -3.86
C VAL A 125 -3.09 6.68 -2.38
N LYS A 126 -3.77 5.60 -1.94
CA LYS A 126 -4.07 5.35 -0.52
C LYS A 126 -2.92 4.59 0.11
N ILE A 127 -2.42 5.08 1.23
CA ILE A 127 -1.27 4.52 1.94
C ILE A 127 -1.73 4.04 3.30
N SER A 128 -1.29 2.83 3.67
CA SER A 128 -1.52 2.22 4.97
C SER A 128 -0.19 2.09 5.70
N ILE A 129 -0.17 2.47 6.98
CA ILE A 129 0.93 2.23 7.90
C ILE A 129 0.45 1.15 8.86
N ALA A 130 1.10 0.00 8.86
CA ALA A 130 0.78 -1.12 9.74
C ALA A 130 1.55 -0.96 11.05
N ASP A 131 0.82 -1.11 12.15
CA ASP A 131 1.32 -1.09 13.51
C ASP A 131 1.93 -2.46 13.84
N ASP A 132 3.08 -2.51 14.47
CA ASP A 132 3.77 -3.75 14.85
C ASP A 132 3.68 -4.07 16.36
N GLU A 133 3.10 -3.18 17.17
CA GLU A 133 2.86 -3.39 18.59
C GLU A 133 1.58 -4.15 18.93
N HIS A 134 0.94 -4.78 17.95
CA HIS A 134 -0.27 -5.55 18.23
C HIS A 134 -0.01 -6.59 19.33
N PRO A 135 -0.86 -6.65 20.38
CA PRO A 135 -0.62 -7.51 21.55
C PRO A 135 -0.53 -9.01 21.21
N LEU A 136 -1.07 -9.40 20.06
CA LEU A 136 -1.00 -10.76 19.53
C LEU A 136 0.05 -10.94 18.42
N SER A 137 0.94 -9.97 18.20
CA SER A 137 1.95 -10.02 17.12
C SER A 137 2.83 -11.26 17.20
N TYR A 138 3.03 -11.82 18.40
CA TYR A 138 3.76 -13.08 18.60
C TYR A 138 3.10 -14.31 17.96
N LEU A 139 1.81 -14.23 17.58
CA LEU A 139 1.08 -15.27 16.85
C LEU A 139 1.10 -15.06 15.34
N PHE A 140 1.47 -13.88 14.84
CA PHE A 140 1.38 -13.58 13.42
C PHE A 140 2.47 -14.28 12.61
N GLY A 141 2.07 -14.82 11.48
CA GLY A 141 2.97 -15.53 10.58
C GLY A 141 2.29 -16.68 9.84
N THR A 142 3.09 -17.37 9.05
CA THR A 142 2.65 -18.56 8.32
C THR A 142 3.24 -19.80 8.98
N TYR A 143 2.38 -20.75 9.29
CA TYR A 143 2.68 -21.98 10.00
C TYR A 143 2.40 -23.17 9.09
N ALA A 144 3.39 -24.04 8.93
CA ALA A 144 3.16 -25.33 8.27
C ALA A 144 2.42 -26.26 9.24
N MET A 145 1.22 -26.68 8.85
CA MET A 145 0.37 -27.58 9.61
C MET A 145 0.44 -28.96 9.00
N GLU A 146 0.57 -29.98 9.85
CA GLU A 146 0.47 -31.37 9.45
C GLU A 146 -0.85 -31.96 9.97
N GLY A 147 -1.56 -32.64 9.09
CA GLY A 147 -2.83 -33.25 9.42
C GLY A 147 -3.03 -34.58 8.67
N ILE A 148 -4.16 -35.18 8.89
CA ILE A 148 -4.59 -36.39 8.17
C ILE A 148 -5.88 -36.05 7.43
N LEU A 149 -5.84 -36.11 6.11
CA LEU A 149 -7.04 -36.04 5.28
C LEU A 149 -7.71 -37.42 5.24
N ILE A 150 -8.98 -37.49 5.65
CA ILE A 150 -9.81 -38.68 5.51
C ILE A 150 -10.76 -38.43 4.34
N SER A 151 -10.55 -39.17 3.25
CA SER A 151 -11.44 -39.14 2.09
C SER A 151 -11.89 -40.57 1.75
N GLN A 152 -13.18 -40.78 1.64
CA GLN A 152 -13.79 -42.08 1.34
C GLN A 152 -13.31 -43.23 2.27
N GLY A 153 -13.06 -42.89 3.56
CA GLY A 153 -12.58 -43.86 4.54
C GLY A 153 -11.08 -44.18 4.45
N GLN A 154 -10.33 -43.50 3.58
CA GLN A 154 -8.87 -43.61 3.49
C GLN A 154 -8.23 -42.41 4.17
N ALA A 155 -7.25 -42.64 5.04
CA ALA A 155 -6.45 -41.63 5.71
C ALA A 155 -5.13 -41.42 4.94
N SER A 156 -4.80 -40.16 4.66
CA SER A 156 -3.53 -39.79 4.04
C SER A 156 -2.93 -38.56 4.75
N PRO A 157 -1.62 -38.50 4.92
CA PRO A 157 -0.96 -37.27 5.41
C PRO A 157 -1.30 -36.10 4.51
N ASN A 158 -1.65 -34.97 5.11
CA ASN A 158 -1.93 -33.73 4.40
C ASN A 158 -1.26 -32.58 5.13
N GLY A 159 -0.35 -31.89 4.42
CA GLY A 159 0.27 -30.66 4.92
C GLY A 159 -0.36 -29.46 4.21
N TYR A 160 -0.56 -28.40 4.96
CA TYR A 160 -1.04 -27.12 4.45
C TYR A 160 -0.49 -25.98 5.30
N ASP A 161 -0.37 -24.81 4.70
CA ASP A 161 0.04 -23.62 5.40
C ASP A 161 -1.19 -22.89 5.96
N VAL A 162 -1.04 -22.37 7.18
CA VAL A 162 -2.02 -21.51 7.85
C VAL A 162 -1.35 -20.18 8.13
N THR A 163 -1.96 -19.09 7.70
CA THR A 163 -1.46 -17.74 8.00
C THR A 163 -2.34 -17.09 9.06
N ILE A 164 -1.73 -16.58 10.11
CA ILE A 164 -2.38 -15.82 11.18
C ILE A 164 -1.99 -14.35 11.04
N ALA A 165 -2.98 -13.46 11.05
CA ALA A 165 -2.82 -12.02 10.94
C ALA A 165 -3.75 -11.29 11.91
N ALA A 166 -3.50 -9.99 12.11
CA ALA A 166 -4.40 -9.13 12.88
C ALA A 166 -5.75 -9.00 12.18
N HIS A 167 -6.84 -9.00 12.95
CA HIS A 167 -8.14 -8.59 12.47
C HIS A 167 -8.30 -7.07 12.61
N ASP A 168 -8.00 -6.32 11.55
CA ASP A 168 -7.95 -4.85 11.56
C ASP A 168 -9.23 -4.13 12.01
N ALA A 169 -10.38 -4.77 11.89
CA ALA A 169 -11.68 -4.22 12.25
C ALA A 169 -12.26 -4.80 13.55
N GLY A 170 -11.54 -5.75 14.17
CA GLY A 170 -12.00 -6.51 15.33
C GLY A 170 -11.50 -5.97 16.67
N ALA A 171 -11.77 -6.75 17.71
CA ALA A 171 -11.21 -6.51 19.03
C ALA A 171 -9.73 -6.94 19.07
N LEU A 172 -8.95 -6.40 20.03
CA LEU A 172 -7.52 -6.70 20.17
C LEU A 172 -7.18 -8.18 20.41
N ASN A 173 -8.17 -8.98 20.76
CA ASN A 173 -8.05 -10.42 20.92
C ASN A 173 -8.61 -11.22 19.75
N GLU A 174 -8.92 -10.56 18.63
CA GLU A 174 -9.40 -11.20 17.40
C GLU A 174 -8.31 -11.25 16.35
N ILE A 175 -8.23 -12.37 15.65
CA ILE A 175 -7.27 -12.64 14.59
C ILE A 175 -7.98 -13.16 13.35
N GLU A 176 -7.35 -12.98 12.21
CA GLU A 176 -7.71 -13.62 10.95
C GLU A 176 -6.85 -14.86 10.75
N VAL A 177 -7.48 -15.99 10.44
CA VAL A 177 -6.80 -17.24 10.16
C VAL A 177 -7.13 -17.68 8.74
N ASP A 178 -6.13 -17.63 7.87
CA ASP A 178 -6.22 -18.07 6.48
C ASP A 178 -5.71 -19.52 6.35
N PHE A 179 -6.61 -20.42 6.00
CA PHE A 179 -6.32 -21.83 5.73
C PHE A 179 -6.09 -22.11 4.24
N GLY A 180 -5.93 -21.07 3.39
CA GLY A 180 -5.83 -21.19 1.94
C GLY A 180 -7.17 -21.39 1.23
N TYR A 181 -8.30 -21.11 1.90
CA TYR A 181 -9.64 -21.07 1.31
C TYR A 181 -9.99 -19.65 0.84
N PRO A 182 -11.06 -19.49 0.02
CA PRO A 182 -11.45 -18.16 -0.47
C PRO A 182 -11.83 -17.15 0.62
N GLU A 183 -12.21 -17.62 1.80
CA GLU A 183 -12.60 -16.78 2.94
C GLU A 183 -11.70 -17.08 4.13
N VAL A 184 -11.22 -16.03 4.79
CA VAL A 184 -10.49 -16.12 6.06
C VAL A 184 -11.48 -16.42 7.19
N VAL A 185 -11.01 -17.10 8.21
CA VAL A 185 -11.80 -17.43 9.40
C VAL A 185 -11.40 -16.48 10.51
N LEU A 186 -12.38 -15.85 11.16
CA LEU A 186 -12.16 -15.05 12.36
C LEU A 186 -12.10 -15.96 13.58
N ALA A 187 -11.12 -15.71 14.45
CA ALA A 187 -10.95 -16.44 15.69
C ALA A 187 -10.67 -15.48 16.85
N SER A 188 -11.06 -15.86 18.05
CA SER A 188 -10.71 -15.14 19.27
C SER A 188 -9.54 -15.81 19.97
N VAL A 189 -8.65 -15.01 20.53
CA VAL A 189 -7.51 -15.48 21.33
C VAL A 189 -7.82 -15.22 22.80
N GLY A 190 -7.69 -16.25 23.60
CA GLY A 190 -7.86 -16.20 25.06
C GLY A 190 -6.76 -16.96 25.76
N GLU A 191 -6.86 -17.02 27.08
CA GLU A 191 -5.96 -17.79 27.92
C GLU A 191 -6.78 -18.77 28.79
N GLU A 192 -6.40 -20.03 28.78
CA GLU A 192 -7.00 -21.06 29.63
C GLU A 192 -5.88 -21.89 30.26
N ASP A 193 -5.90 -22.00 31.58
CA ASP A 193 -4.88 -22.70 32.37
C ASP A 193 -3.44 -22.24 32.13
N GLY A 194 -3.22 -20.96 31.73
CA GLY A 194 -1.91 -20.39 31.42
C GLY A 194 -1.39 -20.71 30.00
N GLU A 195 -2.27 -21.28 29.15
CA GLU A 195 -1.97 -21.53 27.74
C GLU A 195 -2.80 -20.63 26.84
N THR A 196 -2.21 -20.18 25.72
CA THR A 196 -2.94 -19.42 24.72
C THR A 196 -3.91 -20.35 23.96
N VAL A 197 -5.18 -19.98 23.93
CA VAL A 197 -6.24 -20.73 23.26
C VAL A 197 -6.82 -19.90 22.14
N ILE A 198 -6.92 -20.51 20.94
CA ILE A 198 -7.57 -19.92 19.79
C ILE A 198 -8.93 -20.59 19.61
N THR A 199 -10.00 -19.79 19.60
CA THR A 199 -11.38 -20.26 19.50
C THR A 199 -11.99 -19.70 18.21
N PHE A 200 -12.49 -20.62 17.34
CA PHE A 200 -13.14 -20.33 16.08
C PHE A 200 -14.65 -20.18 16.21
#